data_31a6880f54f000065a3eef71744b7cb0
#
_entry.id   31a6880f54f000065a3eef71744b7cb0
#
_cell.length_a   1.000
_cell.length_b   1.000
_cell.length_c   1.000
_cell.angle_alpha   90.00
_cell.angle_beta   90.00
_cell.angle_gamma   90.00
#
_symmetry.space_group_name_H-M   'P 1'
#
loop_
_entity.id
_entity.type
_entity.pdbx_description
1 polymer ?
#
loop_
_entity_poly.entity_id
_entity_poly.type
_entity_poly.pdbx_seq_one_letter_code
_entity_poly.pdbx_strand_id
1 'polypeptide(L)'
;PISSGKIDIGQHISTTLALISSRELEVDINSITVKKLNTDVTPNEGITASSLSVPNSGTAIRSASIIFKKSFLDYASKSLNLNKNNLKLDNGVVKDPDSNASMSYWDFSKTDEFLKLIIPENIEIFDQTNIDHDLHVETKFINSIVKGEYKFLHDLKFDDMLHARIIRPPSYSYKFLSIDDKVNKYLSDHKLELYIKNSFIAVLGVDEYEVIKSLNLLKNSINWEQINKLANDKIFNLIEQNEKDSLVVKRLSLIHI
;
A
#
# COMPACT_ATOMS: atom_id res chain seq x y z
N PRO A 1 2.55 -1.35 -18.41
CA PRO A 1 1.94 -1.22 -17.08
C PRO A 1 2.89 -1.70 -15.99
N ILE A 2 2.81 -1.09 -14.80
CA ILE A 2 3.47 -1.57 -13.58
C ILE A 2 2.42 -2.06 -12.58
N SER A 3 2.80 -3.01 -11.74
CA SER A 3 1.95 -3.59 -10.71
C SER A 3 2.70 -3.56 -9.38
N SER A 4 2.04 -3.07 -8.33
CA SER A 4 2.59 -3.03 -6.98
C SER A 4 1.51 -3.41 -5.98
N GLY A 5 1.90 -4.01 -4.86
CA GLY A 5 1.04 -4.28 -3.71
C GLY A 5 0.88 -3.09 -2.75
N LYS A 6 1.46 -1.92 -3.09
CA LYS A 6 1.33 -0.71 -2.29
C LYS A 6 0.10 0.09 -2.71
N ILE A 7 -0.70 0.48 -1.71
CA ILE A 7 -1.93 1.24 -1.92
C ILE A 7 -1.68 2.75 -1.86
N ASP A 8 -2.38 3.48 -2.73
CA ASP A 8 -2.45 4.93 -2.68
C ASP A 8 -3.56 5.35 -1.70
N ILE A 9 -3.17 6.02 -0.63
CA ILE A 9 -4.06 6.56 0.42
C ILE A 9 -3.97 8.09 0.51
N GLY A 10 -3.55 8.72 -0.60
CA GLY A 10 -3.34 10.17 -0.70
C GLY A 10 -1.87 10.61 -0.66
N GLN A 11 -0.92 9.67 -0.47
CA GLN A 11 0.52 9.95 -0.50
C GLN A 11 1.15 9.84 -1.89
N HIS A 12 0.34 9.58 -2.92
CA HIS A 12 0.72 9.56 -4.33
C HIS A 12 1.81 8.56 -4.71
N ILE A 13 1.87 7.41 -4.03
CA ILE A 13 2.86 6.36 -4.32
C ILE A 13 2.78 5.89 -5.78
N SER A 14 1.58 5.82 -6.36
CA SER A 14 1.39 5.44 -7.75
C SER A 14 2.16 6.35 -8.71
N THR A 15 2.18 7.66 -8.47
CA THR A 15 2.96 8.62 -9.26
C THR A 15 4.45 8.39 -9.10
N THR A 16 4.90 8.17 -7.86
CA THR A 16 6.33 7.93 -7.57
C THR A 16 6.84 6.66 -8.26
N LEU A 17 6.07 5.57 -8.21
CA LEU A 17 6.43 4.32 -8.87
C LEU A 17 6.44 4.46 -10.41
N ALA A 18 5.47 5.21 -10.96
CA ALA A 18 5.45 5.53 -12.39
C ALA A 18 6.68 6.36 -12.79
N LEU A 19 7.06 7.35 -11.98
CA LEU A 19 8.24 8.18 -12.23
C LEU A 19 9.53 7.39 -12.23
N ILE A 20 9.72 6.48 -11.24
CA ILE A 20 10.89 5.60 -11.18
C ILE A 20 10.99 4.77 -12.46
N SER A 21 9.89 4.12 -12.86
CA SER A 21 9.86 3.31 -14.08
C SER A 21 10.08 4.12 -15.35
N SER A 22 9.46 5.31 -15.45
CA SER A 22 9.59 6.24 -16.57
C SER A 22 11.05 6.65 -16.80
N ARG A 23 11.76 7.00 -15.75
CA ARG A 23 13.16 7.40 -15.80
C ARG A 23 14.09 6.26 -16.23
N GLU A 24 13.95 5.10 -15.62
CA GLU A 24 14.79 3.95 -15.99
C GLU A 24 14.54 3.45 -17.40
N LEU A 25 13.29 3.54 -17.87
CA LEU A 25 12.90 3.11 -19.23
C LEU A 25 13.05 4.22 -20.28
N GLU A 26 13.40 5.43 -19.89
CA GLU A 26 13.48 6.59 -20.79
C GLU A 26 12.21 6.78 -21.63
N VAL A 27 11.06 6.80 -20.94
CA VAL A 27 9.74 7.02 -21.55
C VAL A 27 8.99 8.12 -20.81
N ASP A 28 8.05 8.76 -21.49
CA ASP A 28 7.14 9.70 -20.84
C ASP A 28 6.37 9.03 -19.71
N ILE A 29 6.23 9.70 -18.57
CA ILE A 29 5.51 9.18 -17.40
C ILE A 29 4.05 8.83 -17.73
N ASN A 30 3.44 9.50 -18.70
CA ASN A 30 2.08 9.21 -19.13
C ASN A 30 1.98 7.89 -19.90
N SER A 31 3.08 7.39 -20.45
CA SER A 31 3.17 6.05 -21.04
C SER A 31 3.17 4.92 -20.00
N ILE A 32 3.39 5.25 -18.71
CA ILE A 32 3.37 4.28 -17.62
C ILE A 32 1.97 4.21 -17.00
N THR A 33 1.35 3.06 -17.13
CA THR A 33 0.08 2.75 -16.45
C THR A 33 0.37 2.02 -15.14
N VAL A 34 -0.15 2.53 -14.04
CA VAL A 34 -0.12 1.85 -12.74
C VAL A 34 -1.42 1.08 -12.58
N LYS A 35 -1.34 -0.24 -12.42
CA LYS A 35 -2.51 -1.08 -12.18
C LYS A 35 -3.13 -0.74 -10.82
N LYS A 36 -4.45 -0.70 -10.77
CA LYS A 36 -5.16 -0.58 -9.49
C LYS A 36 -4.82 -1.78 -8.60
N LEU A 37 -4.64 -1.51 -7.31
CA LEU A 37 -4.43 -2.56 -6.33
C LEU A 37 -5.62 -3.53 -6.34
N ASN A 38 -5.29 -4.82 -6.44
CA ASN A 38 -6.23 -5.92 -6.33
C ASN A 38 -5.49 -7.12 -5.75
N THR A 39 -5.94 -7.62 -4.62
CA THR A 39 -5.31 -8.72 -3.88
C THR A 39 -5.20 -10.03 -4.67
N ASP A 40 -6.02 -10.20 -5.73
CA ASP A 40 -5.99 -11.40 -6.57
C ASP A 40 -4.87 -11.37 -7.62
N VAL A 41 -4.40 -10.16 -8.02
CA VAL A 41 -3.50 -10.01 -9.16
C VAL A 41 -2.26 -9.17 -8.90
N THR A 42 -2.25 -8.36 -7.85
CA THR A 42 -1.06 -7.58 -7.48
C THR A 42 -0.19 -8.33 -6.48
N PRO A 43 1.14 -8.14 -6.51
CA PRO A 43 2.03 -8.85 -5.61
C PRO A 43 1.76 -8.50 -4.14
N ASN A 44 1.93 -9.47 -3.25
CA ASN A 44 1.88 -9.21 -1.82
C ASN A 44 3.21 -8.59 -1.35
N GLU A 45 3.24 -7.29 -1.23
CA GLU A 45 4.40 -6.51 -0.76
C GLU A 45 4.22 -6.04 0.70
N GLY A 46 3.31 -6.67 1.44
CA GLY A 46 2.99 -6.33 2.81
C GLY A 46 2.29 -4.98 2.97
N ILE A 47 2.28 -4.46 4.18
CA ILE A 47 1.57 -3.23 4.54
C ILE A 47 2.19 -1.99 3.88
N THR A 48 1.33 -1.03 3.53
CA THR A 48 1.74 0.31 3.10
C THR A 48 1.90 1.21 4.31
N ALA A 49 3.08 1.20 4.93
CA ALA A 49 3.38 1.95 6.15
C ALA A 49 4.88 2.22 6.27
N SER A 50 5.27 2.98 7.30
CA SER A 50 6.67 3.20 7.75
C SER A 50 7.61 3.77 6.68
N SER A 51 7.08 4.50 5.70
CA SER A 51 7.85 5.09 4.58
C SER A 51 8.65 4.06 3.76
N LEU A 52 8.26 2.79 3.79
CA LEU A 52 8.97 1.69 3.12
C LEU A 52 8.53 1.46 1.67
N SER A 53 7.50 2.14 1.17
CA SER A 53 6.99 1.90 -0.19
C SER A 53 8.00 2.22 -1.27
N VAL A 54 8.74 3.33 -1.15
CA VAL A 54 9.80 3.69 -2.12
C VAL A 54 11.04 2.82 -1.94
N PRO A 55 11.60 2.65 -0.73
CA PRO A 55 12.76 1.79 -0.54
C PRO A 55 12.56 0.35 -1.01
N ASN A 56 11.38 -0.23 -0.77
CA ASN A 56 11.11 -1.63 -1.13
C ASN A 56 10.56 -1.74 -2.56
N SER A 57 9.31 -1.31 -2.76
CA SER A 57 8.63 -1.47 -4.06
C SER A 57 9.23 -0.60 -5.15
N GLY A 58 9.67 0.63 -4.82
CA GLY A 58 10.38 1.49 -5.75
C GLY A 58 11.69 0.87 -6.23
N THR A 59 12.48 0.29 -5.33
CA THR A 59 13.71 -0.43 -5.69
C THR A 59 13.43 -1.65 -6.56
N ALA A 60 12.40 -2.44 -6.24
CA ALA A 60 12.02 -3.60 -7.05
C ALA A 60 11.59 -3.19 -8.48
N ILE A 61 10.77 -2.15 -8.61
CA ILE A 61 10.34 -1.62 -9.91
C ILE A 61 11.53 -1.05 -10.68
N ARG A 62 12.43 -0.33 -10.00
CA ARG A 62 13.67 0.17 -10.60
C ARG A 62 14.49 -0.96 -11.19
N SER A 63 14.75 -1.98 -10.40
CA SER A 63 15.50 -3.16 -10.80
C SER A 63 14.88 -3.86 -12.01
N ALA A 64 13.57 -4.09 -11.97
CA ALA A 64 12.85 -4.69 -13.08
C ALA A 64 12.93 -3.84 -14.36
N SER A 65 12.84 -2.51 -14.24
CA SER A 65 12.95 -1.58 -15.37
C SER A 65 14.37 -1.61 -16.00
N ILE A 66 15.40 -1.62 -15.18
CA ILE A 66 16.80 -1.72 -15.64
C ILE A 66 17.01 -3.02 -16.42
N ILE A 67 16.57 -4.15 -15.88
CA ILE A 67 16.72 -5.45 -16.55
C ILE A 67 15.94 -5.48 -17.86
N PHE A 68 14.71 -5.01 -17.84
CA PHE A 68 13.88 -4.94 -19.04
C PHE A 68 14.58 -4.11 -20.12
N LYS A 69 15.05 -2.90 -19.81
CA LYS A 69 15.76 -2.03 -20.73
C LYS A 69 17.02 -2.70 -21.29
N LYS A 70 17.83 -3.31 -20.41
CA LYS A 70 19.06 -4.02 -20.84
C LYS A 70 18.73 -5.16 -21.80
N SER A 71 17.75 -5.98 -21.47
CA SER A 71 17.33 -7.11 -22.31
C SER A 71 16.78 -6.66 -23.66
N PHE A 72 16.00 -5.57 -23.64
CA PHE A 72 15.51 -4.95 -24.87
C PHE A 72 16.66 -4.46 -25.76
N LEU A 73 17.62 -3.73 -25.21
CA LEU A 73 18.78 -3.23 -25.99
C LEU A 73 19.64 -4.37 -26.54
N ASP A 74 19.81 -5.46 -25.79
CA ASP A 74 20.53 -6.65 -26.25
C ASP A 74 19.77 -7.35 -27.38
N TYR A 75 18.45 -7.45 -27.29
CA TYR A 75 17.60 -8.01 -28.33
C TYR A 75 17.57 -7.13 -29.58
N ALA A 76 17.38 -5.83 -29.44
CA ALA A 76 17.35 -4.88 -30.53
C ALA A 76 18.67 -4.85 -31.30
N SER A 77 19.79 -4.86 -30.60
CA SER A 77 21.13 -4.94 -31.20
C SER A 77 21.30 -6.16 -32.10
N LYS A 78 20.87 -7.34 -31.64
CA LYS A 78 20.92 -8.58 -32.39
C LYS A 78 19.95 -8.59 -33.59
N SER A 79 18.70 -8.19 -33.34
CA SER A 79 17.64 -8.26 -34.37
C SER A 79 17.84 -7.26 -35.49
N LEU A 80 18.41 -6.09 -35.18
CA LEU A 80 18.70 -5.05 -36.19
C LEU A 80 20.11 -5.18 -36.77
N ASN A 81 20.91 -6.11 -36.23
CA ASN A 81 22.33 -6.30 -36.59
C ASN A 81 23.17 -5.01 -36.39
N LEU A 82 22.94 -4.32 -35.28
CA LEU A 82 23.55 -3.03 -34.93
C LEU A 82 24.45 -3.14 -33.72
N ASN A 83 25.50 -2.32 -33.67
CA ASN A 83 26.30 -2.22 -32.47
C ASN A 83 25.49 -1.56 -31.35
N LYS A 84 25.44 -2.21 -30.19
CA LYS A 84 24.69 -1.72 -29.01
C LYS A 84 25.06 -0.28 -28.61
N ASN A 85 26.34 0.10 -28.79
CA ASN A 85 26.83 1.44 -28.44
C ASN A 85 26.31 2.54 -29.39
N ASN A 86 25.83 2.16 -30.57
CA ASN A 86 25.28 3.10 -31.55
C ASN A 86 23.78 3.28 -31.42
N LEU A 87 23.11 2.43 -30.60
CA LEU A 87 21.67 2.50 -30.41
C LEU A 87 21.33 3.74 -29.56
N LYS A 88 20.43 4.56 -30.09
CA LYS A 88 19.82 5.67 -29.34
C LYS A 88 18.42 5.30 -28.94
N LEU A 89 18.17 5.25 -27.64
CA LEU A 89 16.86 5.04 -27.08
C LEU A 89 16.19 6.40 -26.87
N ASP A 90 15.00 6.55 -27.39
CA ASP A 90 14.17 7.73 -27.22
C ASP A 90 12.70 7.29 -27.08
N ASN A 91 12.09 7.65 -25.96
CA ASN A 91 10.70 7.33 -25.60
C ASN A 91 10.30 5.87 -25.89
N GLY A 92 11.17 4.94 -25.50
CA GLY A 92 10.93 3.49 -25.64
C GLY A 92 11.13 2.94 -27.03
N VAL A 93 11.73 3.71 -27.95
CA VAL A 93 12.07 3.31 -29.30
C VAL A 93 13.56 3.44 -29.52
N VAL A 94 14.18 2.36 -30.00
CA VAL A 94 15.56 2.39 -30.47
C VAL A 94 15.54 2.69 -31.97
N LYS A 95 16.40 3.62 -32.39
CA LYS A 95 16.62 3.98 -33.79
C LYS A 95 18.11 3.85 -34.09
N ASP A 96 18.38 3.36 -35.26
CA ASP A 96 19.70 3.46 -35.85
C ASP A 96 19.87 4.83 -36.51
N PRO A 97 20.90 5.64 -36.16
CA PRO A 97 21.12 6.92 -36.78
C PRO A 97 21.44 6.87 -38.29
N ASP A 98 21.99 5.74 -38.74
CA ASP A 98 22.51 5.57 -40.10
C ASP A 98 21.54 4.83 -41.01
N SER A 99 20.47 4.26 -40.47
CA SER A 99 19.43 3.56 -41.23
C SER A 99 18.04 3.91 -40.72
N ASN A 100 17.01 3.51 -41.44
CA ASN A 100 15.62 3.66 -41.01
C ASN A 100 15.17 2.50 -40.08
N ALA A 101 16.07 1.66 -39.63
CA ALA A 101 15.75 0.55 -38.76
C ALA A 101 15.39 1.06 -37.36
N SER A 102 14.29 0.58 -36.82
CA SER A 102 13.82 0.91 -35.48
C SER A 102 13.12 -0.26 -34.83
N MET A 103 13.10 -0.27 -33.50
CA MET A 103 12.39 -1.25 -32.67
C MET A 103 11.87 -0.58 -31.42
N SER A 104 10.65 -0.91 -31.03
CA SER A 104 10.04 -0.38 -29.81
C SER A 104 9.97 -1.42 -28.67
N TYR A 105 9.78 -0.95 -27.44
CA TYR A 105 9.46 -1.80 -26.30
C TYR A 105 8.21 -2.66 -26.54
N TRP A 106 7.22 -2.14 -27.28
CA TRP A 106 5.99 -2.85 -27.60
C TRP A 106 6.22 -4.01 -28.61
N ASP A 107 7.18 -3.83 -29.54
CA ASP A 107 7.58 -4.91 -30.45
C ASP A 107 8.31 -6.00 -29.67
N PHE A 108 9.24 -5.62 -28.79
CA PHE A 108 9.96 -6.56 -27.91
C PHE A 108 9.00 -7.31 -26.98
N SER A 109 7.97 -6.66 -26.44
CA SER A 109 7.01 -7.30 -25.53
C SER A 109 6.20 -8.44 -26.17
N LYS A 110 6.21 -8.57 -27.48
CA LYS A 110 5.52 -9.64 -28.24
C LYS A 110 6.43 -10.83 -28.58
N THR A 111 7.70 -10.76 -28.19
CA THR A 111 8.70 -11.78 -28.53
C THR A 111 8.78 -12.89 -27.47
N ASP A 112 9.26 -14.05 -27.88
CA ASP A 112 9.52 -15.16 -26.97
C ASP A 112 10.65 -14.85 -25.97
N GLU A 113 11.58 -14.00 -26.34
CA GLU A 113 12.66 -13.54 -25.46
C GLU A 113 12.12 -12.74 -24.30
N PHE A 114 11.14 -11.88 -24.52
CA PHE A 114 10.46 -11.16 -23.44
C PHE A 114 9.75 -12.13 -22.48
N LEU A 115 9.07 -13.14 -23.01
CA LEU A 115 8.35 -14.14 -22.21
C LEU A 115 9.30 -15.01 -21.34
N LYS A 116 10.56 -15.15 -21.76
CA LYS A 116 11.61 -15.89 -21.04
C LYS A 116 12.42 -15.03 -20.08
N LEU A 117 12.07 -13.76 -19.95
CA LEU A 117 12.83 -12.81 -19.14
C LEU A 117 12.73 -13.18 -17.66
N ILE A 118 13.84 -13.61 -17.10
CA ILE A 118 13.97 -13.94 -15.67
C ILE A 118 14.65 -12.78 -14.97
N ILE A 119 14.02 -12.29 -13.92
CA ILE A 119 14.61 -11.28 -13.05
C ILE A 119 15.43 -11.98 -11.97
N PRO A 120 16.76 -11.76 -11.89
CA PRO A 120 17.58 -12.34 -10.84
C PRO A 120 17.15 -11.88 -9.45
N GLU A 121 17.26 -12.75 -8.45
CA GLU A 121 16.92 -12.41 -7.05
C GLU A 121 17.81 -11.29 -6.49
N ASN A 122 19.08 -11.25 -6.89
CA ASN A 122 20.04 -10.26 -6.43
C ASN A 122 20.51 -9.40 -7.60
N ILE A 123 20.05 -8.15 -7.64
CA ILE A 123 20.47 -7.16 -8.62
C ILE A 123 21.28 -6.11 -7.88
N GLU A 124 22.56 -6.03 -8.20
CA GLU A 124 23.39 -4.91 -7.79
C GLU A 124 23.07 -3.71 -8.68
N ILE A 125 22.40 -2.72 -8.10
CA ILE A 125 22.11 -1.45 -8.77
C ILE A 125 23.29 -0.52 -8.52
N PHE A 126 24.30 -0.58 -9.39
CA PHE A 126 25.50 0.26 -9.27
C PHE A 126 25.36 1.64 -9.90
N ASP A 127 24.32 1.90 -10.64
CA ASP A 127 24.20 3.15 -11.38
C ASP A 127 23.44 4.19 -10.56
N GLN A 128 24.18 5.18 -10.07
CA GLN A 128 23.61 6.42 -9.56
C GLN A 128 23.23 7.26 -10.79
N THR A 129 22.04 7.01 -11.32
CA THR A 129 21.46 7.97 -12.25
C THR A 129 21.43 9.33 -11.57
N ASN A 130 22.02 10.35 -12.20
CA ASN A 130 21.89 11.73 -11.77
C ASN A 130 20.41 12.06 -11.68
N ILE A 131 19.87 12.07 -10.46
CA ILE A 131 18.48 12.42 -10.23
C ILE A 131 18.41 13.92 -10.42
N ASP A 132 17.75 14.34 -11.48
CA ASP A 132 17.37 15.73 -11.63
C ASP A 132 16.33 16.05 -10.53
N HIS A 133 16.80 16.77 -9.51
CA HIS A 133 15.98 17.15 -8.36
C HIS A 133 14.96 18.25 -8.70
N ASP A 134 15.13 18.93 -9.81
CA ASP A 134 14.29 20.05 -10.23
C ASP A 134 13.08 19.59 -11.07
N LEU A 135 12.92 18.30 -11.31
CA LEU A 135 11.83 17.80 -12.12
C LEU A 135 10.49 17.92 -11.37
N HIS A 136 9.73 18.91 -11.73
CA HIS A 136 8.35 19.06 -11.26
C HIS A 136 7.44 18.08 -12.02
N VAL A 137 7.01 17.01 -11.35
CA VAL A 137 6.09 16.02 -11.92
C VAL A 137 4.71 16.21 -11.32
N GLU A 138 3.73 16.47 -12.19
CA GLU A 138 2.34 16.52 -11.77
C GLU A 138 1.85 15.15 -11.31
N THR A 139 1.13 15.11 -10.20
CA THR A 139 0.55 13.88 -9.66
C THR A 139 -0.46 13.28 -10.63
N LYS A 140 -0.27 12.02 -11.02
CA LYS A 140 -1.04 11.35 -12.08
C LYS A 140 -2.57 11.47 -11.97
N PHE A 141 -3.09 11.50 -10.78
CA PHE A 141 -4.55 11.49 -10.56
C PHE A 141 -5.08 12.79 -9.94
N ILE A 142 -4.26 13.85 -9.91
CA ILE A 142 -4.61 15.05 -9.15
C ILE A 142 -5.94 15.68 -9.63
N ASN A 143 -6.16 15.74 -10.91
CA ASN A 143 -7.38 16.31 -11.48
C ASN A 143 -8.64 15.54 -11.08
N SER A 144 -8.58 14.20 -11.08
CA SER A 144 -9.70 13.35 -10.65
C SER A 144 -9.90 13.37 -9.13
N ILE A 145 -8.82 13.52 -8.36
CA ILE A 145 -8.89 13.67 -6.89
C ILE A 145 -9.59 14.99 -6.54
N VAL A 146 -9.14 16.11 -7.13
CA VAL A 146 -9.72 17.44 -6.85
C VAL A 146 -11.19 17.53 -7.25
N LYS A 147 -11.59 16.84 -8.32
CA LYS A 147 -12.99 16.78 -8.77
C LYS A 147 -13.84 15.75 -8.00
N GLY A 148 -13.25 14.96 -7.09
CA GLY A 148 -13.95 13.89 -6.39
C GLY A 148 -14.31 12.67 -7.26
N GLU A 149 -13.72 12.56 -8.45
CA GLU A 149 -13.92 11.45 -9.39
C GLU A 149 -13.08 10.22 -9.00
N TYR A 150 -11.89 10.46 -8.41
CA TYR A 150 -11.03 9.39 -7.90
C TYR A 150 -11.65 8.79 -6.63
N LYS A 151 -11.78 7.47 -6.61
CA LYS A 151 -12.37 6.75 -5.47
C LYS A 151 -11.28 6.05 -4.67
N PHE A 152 -11.07 6.50 -3.44
CA PHE A 152 -10.33 5.77 -2.43
C PHE A 152 -11.18 4.63 -1.86
N LEU A 153 -10.55 3.73 -1.11
CA LEU A 153 -11.25 2.60 -0.49
C LEU A 153 -12.45 3.05 0.37
N HIS A 154 -12.29 4.16 1.09
CA HIS A 154 -13.35 4.72 1.95
C HIS A 154 -14.53 5.33 1.18
N ASP A 155 -14.36 5.61 -0.11
CA ASP A 155 -15.39 6.19 -0.97
C ASP A 155 -16.21 5.12 -1.71
N LEU A 156 -15.82 3.85 -1.57
CA LEU A 156 -16.53 2.75 -2.21
C LEU A 156 -17.88 2.55 -1.56
N LYS A 157 -18.91 2.43 -2.39
CA LYS A 157 -20.28 2.10 -1.99
C LYS A 157 -20.76 0.91 -2.80
N PHE A 158 -21.36 -0.03 -2.13
CA PHE A 158 -21.94 -1.22 -2.72
C PHE A 158 -23.44 -1.27 -2.37
N ASP A 159 -24.21 -1.89 -3.22
CA ASP A 159 -25.61 -2.20 -2.90
C ASP A 159 -25.63 -3.08 -1.65
N ASP A 160 -26.57 -2.82 -0.75
CA ASP A 160 -26.74 -3.52 0.53
C ASP A 160 -25.55 -3.41 1.51
N MET A 161 -24.64 -2.44 1.29
CA MET A 161 -23.53 -2.20 2.22
C MET A 161 -24.04 -1.80 3.60
N LEU A 162 -23.58 -2.49 4.64
CA LEU A 162 -23.84 -2.12 6.02
C LEU A 162 -22.73 -1.22 6.56
N HIS A 163 -23.15 -0.15 7.23
CA HIS A 163 -22.29 0.68 8.05
C HIS A 163 -22.25 0.10 9.46
N ALA A 164 -21.06 0.06 10.04
CA ALA A 164 -20.88 -0.45 11.40
C ALA A 164 -20.08 0.54 12.26
N ARG A 165 -20.43 0.63 13.53
CA ARG A 165 -19.67 1.35 14.54
C ARG A 165 -19.48 0.50 15.77
N ILE A 166 -18.24 0.46 16.26
CA ILE A 166 -17.87 -0.36 17.42
C ILE A 166 -18.07 0.46 18.68
N ILE A 167 -18.68 -0.18 19.67
CA ILE A 167 -18.81 0.36 21.02
C ILE A 167 -17.79 -0.36 21.90
N ARG A 168 -16.83 0.39 22.40
CA ARG A 168 -15.73 -0.14 23.20
C ARG A 168 -15.99 0.01 24.68
N PRO A 169 -15.52 -0.92 25.53
CA PRO A 169 -15.52 -0.74 26.97
C PRO A 169 -14.66 0.46 27.39
N PRO A 170 -14.87 1.01 28.57
CA PRO A 170 -14.10 2.14 29.10
C PRO A 170 -12.59 1.88 29.15
N SER A 171 -12.19 0.64 29.42
CA SER A 171 -10.81 0.16 29.33
C SER A 171 -10.75 -1.36 29.11
N TYR A 172 -9.55 -1.89 28.91
CA TYR A 172 -9.33 -3.35 28.80
C TYR A 172 -9.70 -4.14 30.07
N SER A 173 -9.86 -3.44 31.19
CA SER A 173 -10.26 -4.04 32.47
C SER A 173 -11.76 -4.22 32.64
N TYR A 174 -12.54 -4.01 31.58
CA TYR A 174 -13.98 -4.12 31.62
C TYR A 174 -14.48 -5.20 30.65
N LYS A 175 -15.49 -5.92 31.07
CA LYS A 175 -16.26 -6.84 30.21
C LYS A 175 -17.72 -6.38 30.09
N PHE A 176 -18.35 -6.77 29.01
CA PHE A 176 -19.77 -6.55 28.83
C PHE A 176 -20.59 -7.31 29.88
N LEU A 177 -21.52 -6.63 30.51
CA LEU A 177 -22.44 -7.20 31.49
C LEU A 177 -23.85 -7.31 30.93
N SER A 178 -24.44 -6.21 30.52
CA SER A 178 -25.82 -6.15 30.03
C SER A 178 -26.04 -4.88 29.20
N ILE A 179 -27.19 -4.86 28.54
CA ILE A 179 -27.70 -3.67 27.83
C ILE A 179 -29.13 -3.41 28.28
N ASP A 180 -29.54 -2.16 28.34
CA ASP A 180 -30.89 -1.76 28.74
C ASP A 180 -31.90 -2.14 27.67
N ASP A 181 -33.03 -2.72 28.05
CA ASP A 181 -34.12 -3.16 27.16
C ASP A 181 -34.69 -2.03 26.28
N LYS A 182 -34.62 -0.78 26.74
CA LYS A 182 -35.03 0.41 25.97
C LYS A 182 -34.36 0.54 24.64
N VAL A 183 -33.15 -0.02 24.51
CA VAL A 183 -32.34 0.00 23.27
C VAL A 183 -33.02 -0.79 22.17
N ASN A 184 -33.66 -1.92 22.48
CA ASN A 184 -34.27 -2.80 21.48
C ASN A 184 -35.35 -2.08 20.66
N LYS A 185 -36.18 -1.25 21.34
CA LYS A 185 -37.19 -0.43 20.64
C LYS A 185 -36.53 0.59 19.70
N TYR A 186 -35.51 1.31 20.21
CA TYR A 186 -34.79 2.30 19.39
C TYR A 186 -34.17 1.68 18.16
N LEU A 187 -33.50 0.53 18.31
CA LEU A 187 -32.87 -0.18 17.20
C LEU A 187 -33.91 -0.60 16.16
N SER A 188 -35.04 -1.15 16.59
CA SER A 188 -36.13 -1.55 15.69
C SER A 188 -36.72 -0.36 14.93
N ASP A 189 -37.00 0.74 15.62
CA ASP A 189 -37.61 1.94 15.04
C ASP A 189 -36.70 2.59 13.98
N HIS A 190 -35.37 2.44 14.12
CA HIS A 190 -34.36 3.01 13.22
C HIS A 190 -33.74 1.97 12.25
N LYS A 191 -34.24 0.74 12.20
CA LYS A 191 -33.76 -0.36 11.35
C LYS A 191 -32.25 -0.62 11.56
N LEU A 192 -31.83 -0.62 12.83
CA LEU A 192 -30.48 -0.90 13.26
C LEU A 192 -30.40 -2.29 13.89
N GLU A 193 -29.24 -2.92 13.75
CA GLU A 193 -28.93 -4.20 14.36
C GLU A 193 -27.79 -4.08 15.36
N LEU A 194 -27.83 -4.85 16.42
CA LEU A 194 -26.75 -4.91 17.39
C LEU A 194 -26.07 -6.28 17.32
N TYR A 195 -24.78 -6.27 17.05
CA TYR A 195 -23.94 -7.46 17.08
C TYR A 195 -23.14 -7.50 18.37
N ILE A 196 -23.31 -8.56 19.16
CA ILE A 196 -22.59 -8.77 20.42
C ILE A 196 -21.86 -10.11 20.37
N LYS A 197 -20.56 -10.08 20.58
CA LYS A 197 -19.75 -11.28 20.77
C LYS A 197 -18.77 -11.04 21.92
N ASN A 198 -19.04 -11.64 23.07
CA ASN A 198 -18.34 -11.37 24.32
C ASN A 198 -18.41 -9.84 24.65
N SER A 199 -17.25 -9.16 24.76
CA SER A 199 -17.19 -7.71 24.98
C SER A 199 -17.03 -6.92 23.68
N PHE A 200 -17.09 -7.54 22.52
CA PHE A 200 -17.15 -6.86 21.23
C PHE A 200 -18.61 -6.54 20.93
N ILE A 201 -18.91 -5.26 20.79
CA ILE A 201 -20.24 -4.76 20.49
C ILE A 201 -20.16 -3.86 19.28
N ALA A 202 -20.99 -4.08 18.29
CA ALA A 202 -21.13 -3.20 17.11
C ALA A 202 -22.59 -2.95 16.81
N VAL A 203 -22.91 -1.72 16.41
CA VAL A 203 -24.19 -1.35 15.83
C VAL A 203 -24.04 -1.29 14.31
N LEU A 204 -25.00 -1.85 13.60
CA LEU A 204 -25.02 -1.97 12.15
C LEU A 204 -26.31 -1.39 11.57
N GLY A 205 -26.23 -0.85 10.37
CA GLY A 205 -27.38 -0.38 9.61
C GLY A 205 -27.01 0.07 8.21
N VAL A 206 -27.99 0.22 7.35
CA VAL A 206 -27.81 0.71 5.97
C VAL A 206 -27.56 2.22 5.96
N ASP A 207 -28.22 2.96 6.87
CA ASP A 207 -28.05 4.40 6.99
C ASP A 207 -26.88 4.72 7.94
N GLU A 208 -25.80 5.27 7.38
CA GLU A 208 -24.61 5.61 8.15
C GLU A 208 -24.88 6.64 9.25
N TYR A 209 -25.72 7.63 8.98
CA TYR A 209 -26.04 8.68 9.95
C TYR A 209 -26.81 8.14 11.15
N GLU A 210 -27.81 7.27 10.93
CA GLU A 210 -28.53 6.63 12.02
C GLU A 210 -27.63 5.72 12.85
N VAL A 211 -26.68 5.00 12.22
CA VAL A 211 -25.66 4.21 12.94
C VAL A 211 -24.79 5.12 13.82
N ILE A 212 -24.30 6.25 13.30
CA ILE A 212 -23.48 7.19 14.08
C ILE A 212 -24.28 7.80 15.23
N LYS A 213 -25.51 8.24 14.97
CA LYS A 213 -26.39 8.87 15.94
C LYS A 213 -26.72 7.95 17.11
N SER A 214 -26.88 6.65 16.82
CA SER A 214 -27.21 5.64 17.84
C SER A 214 -26.09 5.44 18.89
N LEU A 215 -24.82 5.77 18.56
CA LEU A 215 -23.67 5.51 19.44
C LEU A 215 -23.81 6.16 20.83
N ASN A 216 -24.34 7.38 20.90
CA ASN A 216 -24.47 8.09 22.18
C ASN A 216 -25.51 7.42 23.07
N LEU A 217 -26.62 6.99 22.50
CA LEU A 217 -27.63 6.23 23.24
C LEU A 217 -27.05 4.90 23.74
N LEU A 218 -26.42 4.15 22.82
CA LEU A 218 -25.88 2.83 23.11
C LEU A 218 -24.77 2.87 24.15
N LYS A 219 -23.85 3.84 24.09
CA LYS A 219 -22.80 4.01 25.10
C LYS A 219 -23.32 4.21 26.50
N ASN A 220 -24.44 4.92 26.64
CA ASN A 220 -25.06 5.19 27.94
C ASN A 220 -26.00 4.08 28.43
N SER A 221 -26.33 3.12 27.55
CA SER A 221 -27.24 2.02 27.84
C SER A 221 -26.55 0.68 28.03
N ILE A 222 -25.23 0.64 27.90
CA ILE A 222 -24.42 -0.57 28.09
C ILE A 222 -23.81 -0.55 29.48
N ASN A 223 -24.03 -1.62 30.23
CA ASN A 223 -23.44 -1.84 31.52
C ASN A 223 -22.17 -2.69 31.39
N TRP A 224 -21.09 -2.21 31.98
CA TRP A 224 -19.81 -2.84 31.96
C TRP A 224 -19.41 -3.29 33.38
N GLU A 225 -18.84 -4.46 33.52
CA GLU A 225 -18.27 -4.93 34.76
C GLU A 225 -16.74 -4.79 34.75
N GLN A 226 -16.21 -4.16 35.78
CA GLN A 226 -14.76 -4.05 35.92
C GLN A 226 -14.19 -5.37 36.48
N ILE A 227 -13.37 -6.06 35.68
CA ILE A 227 -12.79 -7.37 36.04
C ILE A 227 -11.40 -7.28 36.69
N ASN A 228 -10.62 -6.28 36.32
CA ASN A 228 -9.29 -6.05 36.88
C ASN A 228 -9.05 -4.55 37.07
N LYS A 229 -8.37 -4.18 38.15
CA LYS A 229 -7.90 -2.82 38.37
C LYS A 229 -6.39 -2.81 38.24
N LEU A 230 -5.90 -2.44 37.03
CA LEU A 230 -4.48 -2.19 36.85
C LEU A 230 -4.14 -0.85 37.48
N ALA A 231 -3.27 -0.89 38.48
CA ALA A 231 -2.73 0.31 39.06
C ALA A 231 -1.59 0.82 38.17
N ASN A 232 -1.75 2.02 37.59
CA ASN A 232 -0.78 2.60 36.64
C ASN A 232 0.61 2.78 37.25
N ASP A 233 0.70 3.03 38.56
CA ASP A 233 1.93 3.17 39.32
C ASP A 233 2.74 1.86 39.46
N LYS A 234 2.12 0.71 39.17
CA LYS A 234 2.75 -0.63 39.26
C LYS A 234 3.07 -1.24 37.95
N ILE A 235 2.81 -0.58 36.81
CA ILE A 235 2.88 -1.22 35.49
C ILE A 235 4.31 -1.67 35.13
N PHE A 236 5.31 -0.85 35.47
CA PHE A 236 6.71 -1.18 35.24
C PHE A 236 7.17 -2.38 36.08
N ASN A 237 6.80 -2.42 37.35
CA ASN A 237 7.11 -3.57 38.20
C ASN A 237 6.42 -4.86 37.71
N LEU A 238 5.21 -4.75 37.17
CA LEU A 238 4.51 -5.90 36.60
C LEU A 238 5.19 -6.41 35.33
N ILE A 239 5.73 -5.52 34.50
CA ILE A 239 6.47 -5.89 33.28
C ILE A 239 7.75 -6.62 33.69
N GLU A 240 8.53 -6.09 34.63
CA GLU A 240 9.77 -6.69 35.12
C GLU A 240 9.53 -8.06 35.78
N GLN A 241 8.44 -8.20 36.55
CA GLN A 241 8.11 -9.46 37.26
C GLN A 241 7.56 -10.54 36.33
N ASN A 242 7.07 -10.18 35.13
CA ASN A 242 6.50 -11.10 34.16
C ASN A 242 7.38 -11.27 32.92
N GLU A 243 8.69 -11.03 33.03
CA GLU A 243 9.64 -11.32 31.97
C GLU A 243 9.57 -12.80 31.59
N LYS A 244 9.22 -13.10 30.34
CA LYS A 244 9.12 -14.47 29.83
C LYS A 244 10.32 -14.87 29.00
N ASP A 245 10.91 -13.90 28.28
CA ASP A 245 12.05 -14.11 27.42
C ASP A 245 12.99 -12.92 27.51
N SER A 246 14.30 -13.17 27.51
CA SER A 246 15.33 -12.13 27.43
C SER A 246 16.27 -12.38 26.25
N LEU A 247 16.51 -11.34 25.46
CA LEU A 247 17.50 -11.34 24.38
C LEU A 247 18.62 -10.36 24.71
N VAL A 248 19.82 -10.89 24.88
CA VAL A 248 21.01 -10.05 25.04
C VAL A 248 21.46 -9.54 23.69
N VAL A 249 21.10 -8.30 23.35
CA VAL A 249 21.46 -7.66 22.07
C VAL A 249 22.94 -7.25 22.05
N LYS A 250 23.48 -6.75 23.20
CA LYS A 250 24.88 -6.39 23.35
C LYS A 250 25.27 -6.38 24.82
N ARG A 251 26.39 -7.05 25.16
CA ARG A 251 27.03 -6.88 26.47
C ARG A 251 28.07 -5.76 26.34
N LEU A 252 27.88 -4.67 27.08
CA LEU A 252 28.88 -3.63 27.24
C LEU A 252 29.66 -3.93 28.53
N SER A 253 30.99 -4.05 28.42
CA SER A 253 31.85 -4.14 29.58
C SER A 253 32.14 -2.72 30.09
N LEU A 254 31.90 -2.47 31.38
CA LEU A 254 32.22 -1.21 32.05
C LEU A 254 33.73 -0.95 32.17
N ILE A 255 34.56 -1.92 31.77
CA ILE A 255 36.03 -1.81 31.84
C ILE A 255 36.59 -0.90 30.71
N HIS A 256 35.76 -0.55 29.72
CA HIS A 256 36.16 0.27 28.58
C HIS A 256 35.56 1.68 28.58
N ILE A 257 35.06 2.16 29.72
CA ILE A 257 34.63 3.54 29.90
C ILE A 257 35.68 4.33 30.64
#